data_63eef8cbae93d7c2c12b786981e5e3dd
#
_entry.id   63eef8cbae93d7c2c12b786981e5e3dd
#
_cell.length_a   1.000
_cell.length_b   1.000
_cell.length_c   1.000
_cell.angle_alpha   90.00
_cell.angle_beta   90.00
_cell.angle_gamma   90.00
#
_symmetry.space_group_name_H-M   'P 1'
#
loop_
_entity.id
_entity.type
_entity.pdbx_description
1 polymer ?
#
loop_
_entity_poly.entity_id
_entity_poly.type
_entity_poly.pdbx_seq_one_letter_code
_entity_poly.pdbx_strand_id
1 'polypeptide(L)'
;DASATAIYGARAANGVIMITTKRGQKGEAQITYDGYIGWQEMPKKLDMLNLREYAEHKNVRSGKDYSGNDWGIVNKDNNFVRPDLLGEGTDWQDEMFSKAMMTSHNLSVTGGTDKSNYALGAGYLNQDGIAVGSGFRRLNLRGSFDAQVKSYLKMGINFAFSNSRQKLTVSDESLIRTALLQSPSVAVRNAEGTFDGRMGTNESGGSCHD
;
A
#
# COMPACT_ATOMS: atom_id res chain seq x y z
N ASP A 1 34.00 -2.47 -2.38
CA ASP A 1 35.23 -2.03 -3.03
C ASP A 1 36.19 -1.45 -1.98
N ALA A 2 37.43 -1.96 -1.94
CA ALA A 2 38.45 -1.57 -0.93
C ALA A 2 38.72 -0.05 -0.90
N SER A 3 38.61 0.64 -2.03
CA SER A 3 38.77 2.09 -2.12
C SER A 3 37.70 2.86 -1.39
N ALA A 4 36.46 2.36 -1.37
CA ALA A 4 35.38 3.00 -0.63
C ALA A 4 35.56 2.85 0.90
N THR A 5 36.07 1.71 1.34
CA THR A 5 36.34 1.46 2.75
C THR A 5 37.47 2.34 3.29
N ALA A 6 38.45 2.68 2.44
CA ALA A 6 39.55 3.58 2.82
C ALA A 6 39.08 5.02 3.11
N ILE A 7 38.04 5.50 2.40
CA ILE A 7 37.51 6.86 2.56
C ILE A 7 36.40 6.92 3.64
N TYR A 8 35.53 5.93 3.69
CA TYR A 8 34.31 5.93 4.51
C TYR A 8 34.39 5.03 5.75
N GLY A 9 35.52 4.34 5.95
CA GLY A 9 35.79 3.48 7.11
C GLY A 9 34.89 2.26 7.17
N ALA A 10 34.70 1.71 8.36
CA ALA A 10 33.92 0.48 8.59
C ALA A 10 32.43 0.57 8.15
N ARG A 11 31.88 1.77 8.03
CA ARG A 11 30.52 1.98 7.54
C ARG A 11 30.36 1.61 6.07
N ALA A 12 31.45 1.53 5.32
CA ALA A 12 31.45 1.14 3.91
C ALA A 12 31.59 -0.38 3.67
N ALA A 13 31.59 -1.19 4.73
CA ALA A 13 31.74 -2.65 4.64
C ALA A 13 30.67 -3.31 3.75
N ASN A 14 29.45 -2.76 3.75
CA ASN A 14 28.32 -3.22 2.92
C ASN A 14 28.19 -2.49 1.59
N GLY A 15 29.18 -1.69 1.20
CA GLY A 15 29.18 -0.88 -0.02
C GLY A 15 28.81 0.58 0.23
N VAL A 16 29.15 1.43 -0.72
CA VAL A 16 28.84 2.87 -0.72
C VAL A 16 28.09 3.22 -1.98
N ILE A 17 26.94 3.85 -1.83
CA ILE A 17 26.19 4.45 -2.93
C ILE A 17 26.41 5.96 -2.86
N MET A 18 27.18 6.48 -3.82
CA MET A 18 27.42 7.92 -3.93
C MET A 18 26.37 8.56 -4.83
N ILE A 19 25.54 9.41 -4.26
CA ILE A 19 24.52 10.15 -5.02
C ILE A 19 25.00 11.57 -5.23
N THR A 20 25.31 11.91 -6.48
CA THR A 20 25.63 13.28 -6.87
C THR A 20 24.39 13.89 -7.51
N THR A 21 23.85 14.93 -6.87
CA THR A 21 22.69 15.65 -7.41
C THR A 21 23.12 16.53 -8.58
N LYS A 22 22.22 16.65 -9.56
CA LYS A 22 22.42 17.61 -10.67
C LYS A 22 22.49 19.01 -10.09
N ARG A 23 23.52 19.75 -10.48
CA ARG A 23 23.66 21.17 -10.16
C ARG A 23 23.19 21.99 -11.35
N GLY A 24 22.85 23.26 -11.11
CA GLY A 24 22.57 24.22 -12.17
C GLY A 24 23.77 24.35 -13.10
N GLN A 25 23.50 24.46 -14.38
CA GLN A 25 24.51 24.72 -15.40
C GLN A 25 24.36 26.14 -15.91
N LYS A 26 25.47 26.71 -16.42
CA LYS A 26 25.46 28.00 -17.14
C LYS A 26 24.53 27.89 -18.34
N GLY A 27 23.63 28.84 -18.50
CA GLY A 27 22.71 28.93 -19.61
C GLY A 27 21.37 29.51 -19.19
N GLU A 28 20.47 29.57 -20.15
CA GLU A 28 19.10 29.99 -19.92
C GLU A 28 18.38 29.05 -18.96
N ALA A 29 17.37 29.58 -18.27
CA ALA A 29 16.56 28.80 -17.36
C ALA A 29 15.82 27.68 -18.10
N GLN A 30 16.09 26.45 -17.71
CA GLN A 30 15.38 25.27 -18.22
C GLN A 30 14.37 24.82 -17.20
N ILE A 31 13.13 24.69 -17.64
CA ILE A 31 12.04 24.15 -16.83
C ILE A 31 11.70 22.78 -17.38
N THR A 32 11.73 21.78 -16.51
CA THR A 32 11.37 20.42 -16.85
C THR A 32 10.23 19.96 -15.93
N TYR A 33 9.21 19.42 -16.53
CA TYR A 33 8.10 18.79 -15.82
C TYR A 33 7.96 17.34 -16.26
N ASP A 34 7.96 16.44 -15.26
CA ASP A 34 7.70 15.02 -15.45
C ASP A 34 6.50 14.63 -14.59
N GLY A 35 5.50 14.10 -15.24
CA GLY A 35 4.30 13.64 -14.55
C GLY A 35 3.80 12.32 -15.10
N TYR A 36 3.27 11.49 -14.20
CA TYR A 36 2.54 10.29 -14.62
C TYR A 36 1.34 10.04 -13.72
N ILE A 37 0.37 9.36 -14.29
CA ILE A 37 -0.79 8.81 -13.61
C ILE A 37 -0.83 7.31 -13.91
N GLY A 38 -1.03 6.51 -12.91
CA GLY A 38 -1.11 5.06 -13.04
C GLY A 38 -2.17 4.48 -12.12
N TRP A 39 -2.55 3.25 -12.42
CA TRP A 39 -3.44 2.46 -11.59
C TRP A 39 -2.72 1.20 -11.15
N GLN A 40 -2.95 0.83 -9.92
CA GLN A 40 -2.46 -0.39 -9.32
C GLN A 40 -3.65 -1.29 -9.02
N GLU A 41 -3.51 -2.55 -9.30
CA GLU A 41 -4.49 -3.57 -8.94
C GLU A 41 -3.76 -4.84 -8.51
N MET A 42 -4.45 -5.69 -7.78
CA MET A 42 -3.90 -6.98 -7.39
C MET A 42 -3.82 -7.88 -8.64
N PRO A 43 -2.63 -8.40 -8.99
CA PRO A 43 -2.45 -9.13 -10.24
C PRO A 43 -3.15 -10.47 -10.26
N LYS A 44 -3.31 -11.11 -9.11
CA LYS A 44 -3.99 -12.39 -8.96
C LYS A 44 -4.56 -12.52 -7.54
N LYS A 45 -5.81 -12.89 -7.45
CA LYS A 45 -6.44 -13.33 -6.21
C LYS A 45 -6.12 -14.79 -5.93
N LEU A 46 -6.21 -15.18 -4.68
CA LEU A 46 -6.21 -16.59 -4.29
C LEU A 46 -7.57 -17.20 -4.62
N ASP A 47 -7.56 -18.40 -5.14
CA ASP A 47 -8.77 -19.16 -5.37
C ASP A 47 -9.30 -19.63 -3.99
N MET A 48 -10.30 -18.95 -3.48
CA MET A 48 -10.94 -19.26 -2.21
C MET A 48 -12.28 -19.94 -2.47
N LEU A 49 -12.70 -20.77 -1.52
CA LEU A 49 -14.00 -21.40 -1.56
C LEU A 49 -15.11 -20.36 -1.48
N ASN A 50 -16.08 -20.42 -2.38
CA ASN A 50 -17.32 -19.67 -2.26
C ASN A 50 -18.19 -20.25 -1.11
N LEU A 51 -19.30 -19.58 -0.78
CA LEU A 51 -20.13 -20.00 0.36
C LEU A 51 -20.67 -21.42 0.21
N ARG A 52 -21.04 -21.84 -0.99
CA ARG A 52 -21.52 -23.21 -1.24
C ARG A 52 -20.41 -24.22 -1.03
N GLU A 53 -19.27 -24.04 -1.66
CA GLU A 53 -18.11 -24.92 -1.53
C GLU A 53 -17.60 -24.98 -0.09
N TYR A 54 -17.60 -23.83 0.59
CA TYR A 54 -17.23 -23.75 2.01
C TYR A 54 -18.19 -24.59 2.86
N ALA A 55 -19.49 -24.47 2.62
CA ALA A 55 -20.51 -25.22 3.35
C ALA A 55 -20.40 -26.74 3.12
N GLU A 56 -20.17 -27.15 1.87
CA GLU A 56 -19.94 -28.55 1.51
C GLU A 56 -18.66 -29.08 2.19
N HIS A 57 -17.56 -28.35 2.09
CA HIS A 57 -16.31 -28.72 2.74
C HIS A 57 -16.45 -28.83 4.27
N LYS A 58 -17.18 -27.90 4.88
CA LYS A 58 -17.43 -27.90 6.32
C LYS A 58 -18.26 -29.09 6.74
N ASN A 59 -19.28 -29.44 5.98
CA ASN A 59 -20.12 -30.64 6.23
C ASN A 59 -19.29 -31.92 6.13
N VAL A 60 -18.47 -32.06 5.07
CA VAL A 60 -17.60 -33.24 4.90
C VAL A 60 -16.62 -33.35 6.07
N ARG A 61 -16.01 -32.28 6.47
CA ARG A 61 -15.03 -32.24 7.58
C ARG A 61 -15.68 -32.60 8.94
N SER A 62 -16.94 -32.24 9.14
CA SER A 62 -17.65 -32.56 10.37
C SER A 62 -18.13 -34.02 10.46
N GLY A 63 -17.94 -34.81 9.39
CA GLY A 63 -18.35 -36.22 9.31
C GLY A 63 -19.87 -36.44 9.32
N LYS A 64 -20.63 -35.38 9.04
CA LYS A 64 -22.09 -35.45 8.95
C LYS A 64 -22.55 -35.54 7.51
N ASP A 65 -23.28 -36.60 7.23
CA ASP A 65 -23.87 -36.82 5.92
C ASP A 65 -25.14 -35.95 5.75
N TYR A 66 -25.43 -35.66 4.50
CA TYR A 66 -26.47 -34.76 4.02
C TYR A 66 -27.90 -35.23 4.21
N SER A 67 -28.13 -36.32 4.91
CA SER A 67 -29.42 -37.00 5.01
C SER A 67 -30.32 -36.54 6.19
N GLY A 68 -30.02 -35.39 6.77
CA GLY A 68 -30.76 -34.87 7.93
C GLY A 68 -32.11 -34.25 7.56
N ASN A 69 -33.12 -34.61 8.30
CA ASN A 69 -34.48 -34.03 8.23
C ASN A 69 -34.61 -32.62 8.82
N ASP A 70 -33.54 -31.89 8.99
CA ASP A 70 -33.53 -30.54 9.55
C ASP A 70 -33.72 -29.47 8.46
N TRP A 71 -34.84 -28.77 8.58
CA TRP A 71 -35.22 -27.66 7.69
C TRP A 71 -34.61 -26.34 8.11
N GLY A 72 -33.32 -26.30 8.28
CA GLY A 72 -32.59 -25.06 8.59
C GLY A 72 -31.34 -24.89 7.71
N ILE A 73 -30.88 -23.66 7.53
CA ILE A 73 -29.67 -23.37 6.78
C ILE A 73 -28.43 -23.82 7.55
N VAL A 74 -28.48 -23.72 8.88
CA VAL A 74 -27.42 -24.13 9.79
C VAL A 74 -28.04 -24.89 10.95
N ASN A 75 -27.59 -26.09 11.21
CA ASN A 75 -28.05 -26.89 12.36
C ASN A 75 -27.32 -26.46 13.66
N LYS A 76 -27.71 -27.07 14.80
CA LYS A 76 -27.09 -26.79 16.10
C LYS A 76 -25.58 -27.04 16.18
N ASP A 77 -25.07 -27.85 15.26
CA ASP A 77 -23.64 -28.19 15.19
C ASP A 77 -22.89 -27.40 14.15
N ASN A 78 -23.42 -26.22 13.71
CA ASN A 78 -22.87 -25.37 12.67
C ASN A 78 -22.68 -26.02 11.29
N ASN A 79 -23.40 -27.07 10.97
CA ASN A 79 -23.42 -27.67 9.65
C ASN A 79 -24.50 -27.03 8.76
N PHE A 80 -24.18 -26.88 7.49
CA PHE A 80 -25.12 -26.33 6.52
C PHE A 80 -26.03 -27.44 5.97
N VAL A 81 -27.34 -27.31 6.18
CA VAL A 81 -28.29 -28.33 5.77
C VAL A 81 -28.50 -28.39 4.25
N ARG A 82 -28.52 -27.28 3.61
CA ARG A 82 -28.77 -27.15 2.16
C ARG A 82 -27.74 -26.24 1.48
N PRO A 83 -26.48 -26.68 1.30
CA PRO A 83 -25.47 -25.92 0.60
C PRO A 83 -25.85 -25.56 -0.84
N ASP A 84 -26.64 -26.43 -1.49
CA ASP A 84 -27.17 -26.24 -2.85
C ASP A 84 -28.03 -24.96 -3.01
N LEU A 85 -28.63 -24.48 -1.94
CA LEU A 85 -29.43 -23.24 -1.93
C LEU A 85 -28.63 -22.00 -1.57
N LEU A 86 -27.36 -22.15 -1.19
CA LEU A 86 -26.48 -21.03 -0.86
C LEU A 86 -25.93 -20.36 -2.12
N GLY A 87 -25.80 -19.05 -2.07
CA GLY A 87 -25.14 -18.24 -3.11
C GLY A 87 -23.62 -18.29 -3.02
N GLU A 88 -22.99 -17.34 -3.65
CA GLU A 88 -21.52 -17.23 -3.65
C GLU A 88 -20.96 -16.74 -2.32
N GLY A 89 -21.76 -15.98 -1.56
CA GLY A 89 -21.33 -15.39 -0.30
C GLY A 89 -20.45 -14.15 -0.50
N THR A 90 -19.65 -13.83 0.51
CA THR A 90 -18.76 -12.66 0.50
C THR A 90 -17.36 -13.05 0.01
N ASP A 91 -16.90 -12.43 -1.07
CA ASP A 91 -15.49 -12.45 -1.45
C ASP A 91 -14.74 -11.37 -0.66
N TRP A 92 -14.12 -11.79 0.43
CA TRP A 92 -13.37 -10.90 1.30
C TRP A 92 -12.13 -10.27 0.62
N GLN A 93 -11.63 -10.87 -0.45
CA GLN A 93 -10.54 -10.28 -1.22
C GLN A 93 -11.04 -9.08 -2.04
N ASP A 94 -12.26 -9.16 -2.58
CA ASP A 94 -12.87 -8.02 -3.30
C ASP A 94 -13.20 -6.85 -2.38
N GLU A 95 -13.64 -7.15 -1.16
CA GLU A 95 -13.91 -6.13 -0.16
C GLU A 95 -12.64 -5.45 0.36
N MET A 96 -11.54 -6.17 0.39
CA MET A 96 -10.28 -5.69 0.95
C MET A 96 -9.40 -4.99 -0.08
N PHE A 97 -9.42 -5.45 -1.32
CA PHE A 97 -8.54 -4.94 -2.36
C PHE A 97 -9.34 -4.19 -3.43
N SER A 98 -8.91 -3.01 -3.73
CA SER A 98 -9.51 -2.17 -4.76
C SER A 98 -8.45 -1.64 -5.72
N LYS A 99 -8.89 -1.21 -6.89
CA LYS A 99 -8.02 -0.47 -7.80
C LYS A 99 -7.60 0.83 -7.14
N ALA A 100 -6.32 1.11 -7.13
CA ALA A 100 -5.73 2.27 -6.50
C ALA A 100 -5.04 3.16 -7.52
N MET A 101 -5.22 4.47 -7.38
CA MET A 101 -4.61 5.45 -8.26
C MET A 101 -3.27 5.92 -7.69
N MET A 102 -2.31 6.10 -8.59
CA MET A 102 -1.02 6.68 -8.26
C MET A 102 -0.75 7.86 -9.20
N THR A 103 -0.33 8.99 -8.62
CA THR A 103 0.07 10.17 -9.37
C THR A 103 1.43 10.66 -8.89
N SER A 104 2.27 11.07 -9.83
CA SER A 104 3.56 11.68 -9.53
C SER A 104 3.76 12.90 -10.40
N HIS A 105 4.21 13.97 -9.79
CA HIS A 105 4.49 15.24 -10.45
C HIS A 105 5.85 15.73 -9.98
N ASN A 106 6.77 15.94 -10.90
CA ASN A 106 8.09 16.48 -10.62
C ASN A 106 8.32 17.69 -11.50
N LEU A 107 8.61 18.80 -10.87
CA LEU A 107 8.99 20.06 -11.53
C LEU A 107 10.42 20.36 -11.17
N SER A 108 11.22 20.69 -12.15
CA SER A 108 12.58 21.16 -11.93
C SER A 108 12.89 22.41 -12.75
N VAL A 109 13.63 23.30 -12.15
CA VAL A 109 14.11 24.53 -12.77
C VAL A 109 15.60 24.62 -12.55
N THR A 110 16.36 24.71 -13.63
CA THR A 110 17.83 24.84 -13.58
C THR A 110 18.29 26.00 -14.47
N GLY A 111 19.31 26.71 -14.06
CA GLY A 111 19.86 27.78 -14.84
C GLY A 111 21.11 28.37 -14.20
N GLY A 112 21.71 29.32 -14.88
CA GLY A 112 22.87 29.98 -14.33
C GLY A 112 23.57 30.96 -15.28
N THR A 113 24.45 31.72 -14.69
CA THR A 113 25.35 32.67 -15.37
C THR A 113 26.81 32.25 -15.20
N ASP A 114 27.72 33.02 -15.67
CA ASP A 114 29.18 32.80 -15.44
C ASP A 114 29.55 32.82 -13.96
N LYS A 115 28.76 33.51 -13.13
CA LYS A 115 29.09 33.75 -11.73
C LYS A 115 28.13 33.03 -10.75
N SER A 116 27.01 32.52 -11.22
CA SER A 116 26.04 31.86 -10.35
C SER A 116 25.27 30.78 -11.10
N ASN A 117 24.93 29.73 -10.41
CA ASN A 117 24.04 28.68 -10.91
C ASN A 117 23.04 28.28 -9.84
N TYR A 118 21.90 27.80 -10.29
CA TYR A 118 20.85 27.34 -9.42
C TYR A 118 20.15 26.11 -9.99
N ALA A 119 19.67 25.27 -9.10
CA ALA A 119 18.76 24.19 -9.42
C ALA A 119 17.70 24.09 -8.32
N LEU A 120 16.44 24.13 -8.72
CA LEU A 120 15.29 23.99 -7.84
C LEU A 120 14.48 22.79 -8.32
N GLY A 121 13.94 22.03 -7.40
CA GLY A 121 13.09 20.88 -7.69
C GLY A 121 11.98 20.75 -6.69
N ALA A 122 10.76 20.47 -7.17
CA ALA A 122 9.61 20.13 -6.39
C ALA A 122 9.03 18.82 -6.91
N GLY A 123 8.74 17.88 -6.00
CA GLY A 123 8.15 16.59 -6.35
C GLY A 123 6.98 16.29 -5.44
N TYR A 124 5.88 15.86 -6.02
CA TYR A 124 4.70 15.40 -5.30
C TYR A 124 4.33 14.00 -5.79
N LEU A 125 4.20 13.08 -4.84
CA LEU A 125 3.74 11.72 -5.06
C LEU A 125 2.49 11.48 -4.20
N ASN A 126 1.43 11.03 -4.82
CA ASN A 126 0.26 10.49 -4.15
C ASN A 126 0.02 9.07 -4.68
N GLN A 127 -0.01 8.13 -3.79
CA GLN A 127 -0.21 6.72 -4.09
C GLN A 127 -1.26 6.19 -3.13
N ASP A 128 -2.45 5.92 -3.63
CA ASP A 128 -3.44 5.18 -2.87
C ASP A 128 -3.04 3.71 -2.81
N GLY A 129 -3.25 3.05 -1.70
CA GLY A 129 -2.90 1.64 -1.54
C GLY A 129 -3.98 0.72 -2.10
N ILE A 130 -3.57 -0.43 -2.61
CA ILE A 130 -4.47 -1.47 -3.10
C ILE A 130 -5.36 -1.99 -1.95
N ALA A 131 -4.81 -2.11 -0.73
CA ALA A 131 -5.58 -2.45 0.45
C ALA A 131 -6.37 -1.23 0.92
N VAL A 132 -7.68 -1.42 1.15
CA VAL A 132 -8.60 -0.36 1.57
C VAL A 132 -8.07 0.37 2.80
N GLY A 133 -8.09 1.70 2.76
CA GLY A 133 -7.62 2.56 3.84
C GLY A 133 -6.12 2.82 3.88
N SER A 134 -5.31 2.15 3.06
CA SER A 134 -3.88 2.42 2.95
C SER A 134 -3.56 3.52 1.94
N GLY A 135 -2.42 4.15 2.08
CA GLY A 135 -1.98 5.16 1.13
C GLY A 135 -0.68 5.84 1.53
N PHE A 136 -0.02 6.44 0.57
CA PHE A 136 1.23 7.14 0.76
C PHE A 136 1.23 8.46 -0.02
N ARG A 137 1.64 9.54 0.66
CA ARG A 137 1.84 10.86 0.06
C ARG A 137 3.21 11.39 0.42
N ARG A 138 3.89 11.99 -0.52
CA ARG A 138 5.19 12.58 -0.29
C ARG A 138 5.34 13.89 -1.07
N LEU A 139 5.75 14.92 -0.37
CA LEU A 139 6.19 16.20 -0.93
C LEU A 139 7.69 16.33 -0.72
N ASN A 140 8.44 16.56 -1.79
CA ASN A 140 9.87 16.82 -1.75
C ASN A 140 10.14 18.20 -2.35
N LEU A 141 10.96 18.98 -1.66
CA LEU A 141 11.50 20.23 -2.18
C LEU A 141 13.01 20.16 -2.04
N ARG A 142 13.71 20.56 -3.07
CA ARG A 142 15.18 20.65 -3.05
C ARG A 142 15.65 21.87 -3.81
N GLY A 143 16.75 22.42 -3.38
CA GLY A 143 17.36 23.52 -4.09
C GLY A 143 18.86 23.57 -3.84
N SER A 144 19.56 24.02 -4.86
CA SER A 144 20.96 24.37 -4.77
C SER A 144 21.19 25.72 -5.44
N PHE A 145 22.02 26.50 -4.84
CA PHE A 145 22.47 27.80 -5.37
C PHE A 145 23.96 27.94 -5.11
N ASP A 146 24.72 28.15 -6.15
CA ASP A 146 26.17 28.41 -6.07
C ASP A 146 26.46 29.75 -6.72
N ALA A 147 27.26 30.60 -6.06
CA ALA A 147 27.66 31.89 -6.58
C ALA A 147 29.12 32.17 -6.31
N GLN A 148 29.77 32.73 -7.31
CA GLN A 148 31.09 33.30 -7.15
C GLN A 148 30.98 34.80 -6.88
N VAL A 149 30.97 35.17 -5.59
CA VAL A 149 30.79 36.57 -5.16
C VAL A 149 31.99 37.44 -5.50
N LYS A 150 33.21 36.87 -5.33
CA LYS A 150 34.47 37.48 -5.73
C LYS A 150 35.38 36.39 -6.31
N SER A 151 36.47 36.82 -6.98
CA SER A 151 37.44 35.86 -7.54
C SER A 151 37.97 34.83 -6.53
N TYR A 152 38.05 35.24 -5.27
CA TYR A 152 38.52 34.43 -4.15
C TYR A 152 37.40 33.89 -3.26
N LEU A 153 36.14 34.26 -3.50
CA LEU A 153 35.00 33.88 -2.62
C LEU A 153 33.90 33.19 -3.41
N LYS A 154 33.67 31.91 -3.13
CA LYS A 154 32.55 31.15 -3.63
C LYS A 154 31.59 30.82 -2.45
N MET A 155 30.31 30.98 -2.69
CA MET A 155 29.26 30.65 -1.74
C MET A 155 28.32 29.63 -2.36
N GLY A 156 27.92 28.63 -1.58
CA GLY A 156 26.95 27.62 -2.02
C GLY A 156 25.94 27.35 -0.91
N ILE A 157 24.69 27.23 -1.29
CA ILE A 157 23.58 26.86 -0.40
C ILE A 157 22.88 25.65 -1.00
N ASN A 158 22.67 24.63 -0.20
CA ASN A 158 21.87 23.46 -0.56
C ASN A 158 20.80 23.25 0.50
N PHE A 159 19.57 23.05 0.07
CA PHE A 159 18.50 22.66 0.96
C PHE A 159 17.73 21.49 0.39
N ALA A 160 17.19 20.67 1.28
CA ALA A 160 16.26 19.59 0.97
C ALA A 160 15.21 19.48 2.05
N PHE A 161 13.97 19.43 1.63
CA PHE A 161 12.81 19.22 2.49
C PHE A 161 12.01 18.03 1.96
N SER A 162 11.62 17.14 2.85
CA SER A 162 10.75 16.02 2.52
C SER A 162 9.70 15.86 3.61
N ASN A 163 8.45 15.82 3.21
CA ASN A 163 7.34 15.48 4.09
C ASN A 163 6.60 14.28 3.50
N SER A 164 6.51 13.22 4.27
CA SER A 164 5.80 12.01 3.88
C SER A 164 4.71 11.69 4.90
N ARG A 165 3.56 11.27 4.39
CA ARG A 165 2.44 10.75 5.18
C ARG A 165 2.07 9.39 4.65
N GLN A 166 2.07 8.42 5.52
CA GLN A 166 1.63 7.07 5.24
C GLN A 166 0.37 6.78 6.06
N LYS A 167 -0.66 6.30 5.38
CA LYS A 167 -1.80 5.67 6.04
C LYS A 167 -1.55 4.18 6.04
N LEU A 168 -1.48 3.60 7.21
CA LEU A 168 -1.40 2.15 7.37
C LEU A 168 -2.80 1.63 7.65
N THR A 169 -3.16 0.53 7.04
CA THR A 169 -4.29 -0.27 7.51
C THR A 169 -3.91 -0.89 8.84
N VAL A 170 -4.89 -1.04 9.71
CA VAL A 170 -4.67 -1.62 11.06
C VAL A 170 -3.99 -2.99 10.91
N SER A 171 -2.77 -3.08 11.40
CA SER A 171 -1.88 -4.26 11.44
C SER A 171 -1.79 -5.08 10.14
N ASP A 172 -0.73 -4.83 9.39
CA ASP A 172 -0.48 -5.32 8.04
C ASP A 172 -0.71 -6.82 7.80
N GLU A 173 -0.20 -7.67 8.67
CA GLU A 173 -0.34 -9.12 8.50
C GLU A 173 -1.69 -9.65 9.01
N SER A 174 -2.26 -9.02 10.05
CA SER A 174 -3.50 -9.53 10.64
C SER A 174 -4.71 -9.23 9.77
N LEU A 175 -4.77 -8.11 9.06
CA LEU A 175 -5.91 -7.75 8.23
C LEU A 175 -6.04 -8.68 7.03
N ILE A 176 -4.96 -8.90 6.28
CA ILE A 176 -4.94 -9.80 5.12
C ILE A 176 -5.26 -11.24 5.58
N ARG A 177 -4.60 -11.68 6.64
CA ARG A 177 -4.84 -13.00 7.19
C ARG A 177 -6.28 -13.18 7.67
N THR A 178 -6.81 -12.19 8.37
CA THR A 178 -8.20 -12.23 8.87
C THR A 178 -9.20 -12.31 7.72
N ALA A 179 -9.01 -11.51 6.67
CA ALA A 179 -9.87 -11.56 5.50
C ALA A 179 -9.82 -12.91 4.77
N LEU A 180 -8.63 -13.50 4.64
CA LEU A 180 -8.49 -14.82 4.02
C LEU A 180 -9.06 -15.96 4.88
N LEU A 181 -9.09 -15.80 6.20
CA LEU A 181 -9.63 -16.78 7.13
C LEU A 181 -11.11 -16.55 7.47
N GLN A 182 -11.66 -15.40 7.08
CA GLN A 182 -13.04 -15.06 7.35
C GLN A 182 -13.98 -15.93 6.52
N SER A 183 -15.04 -16.41 7.18
CA SER A 183 -16.05 -17.22 6.49
C SER A 183 -16.81 -16.40 5.43
N PRO A 184 -17.02 -16.94 4.23
CA PRO A 184 -17.85 -16.30 3.20
C PRO A 184 -19.33 -16.19 3.60
N SER A 185 -19.75 -16.79 4.71
CA SER A 185 -21.12 -16.67 5.24
C SER A 185 -21.38 -15.35 5.99
N VAL A 186 -20.35 -14.62 6.31
CA VAL A 186 -20.47 -13.33 7.00
C VAL A 186 -20.69 -12.23 5.97
N ALA A 187 -21.77 -11.48 6.12
CA ALA A 187 -22.05 -10.34 5.26
C ALA A 187 -21.25 -9.11 5.70
N VAL A 188 -20.75 -8.33 4.75
CA VAL A 188 -20.05 -7.07 5.04
C VAL A 188 -21.01 -6.03 5.60
N ARG A 189 -22.24 -6.02 5.11
CA ARG A 189 -23.29 -5.08 5.51
C ARG A 189 -24.58 -5.81 5.86
N ASN A 190 -25.26 -5.27 6.86
CA ASN A 190 -26.60 -5.73 7.22
C ASN A 190 -27.67 -5.24 6.20
N ALA A 191 -28.90 -5.66 6.39
CA ALA A 191 -30.03 -5.27 5.55
C ALA A 191 -30.29 -3.74 5.55
N GLU A 192 -29.79 -3.02 6.56
CA GLU A 192 -29.89 -1.57 6.70
C GLU A 192 -28.74 -0.84 6.00
N GLY A 193 -27.78 -1.55 5.40
CA GLY A 193 -26.63 -1.00 4.68
C GLY A 193 -25.48 -0.53 5.59
N THR A 194 -25.61 -0.69 6.90
CA THR A 194 -24.51 -0.44 7.84
C THR A 194 -23.56 -1.65 7.89
N PHE A 195 -22.31 -1.43 8.27
CA PHE A 195 -21.37 -2.53 8.45
C PHE A 195 -21.94 -3.52 9.48
N ASP A 196 -21.99 -4.79 9.11
CA ASP A 196 -22.43 -5.83 10.03
C ASP A 196 -21.27 -6.15 10.99
N GLY A 197 -21.30 -5.52 12.16
CA GLY A 197 -20.36 -5.79 13.24
C GLY A 197 -20.55 -7.13 13.94
N ARG A 198 -21.45 -7.99 13.45
CA ARG A 198 -21.57 -9.34 13.94
C ARG A 198 -20.37 -10.13 13.46
N MET A 199 -19.38 -10.21 14.31
CA MET A 199 -18.33 -11.19 14.15
C MET A 199 -19.01 -12.57 14.14
N GLY A 200 -18.84 -13.27 13.03
CA GLY A 200 -19.09 -14.69 13.03
C GLY A 200 -18.36 -15.25 14.24
N THR A 201 -19.05 -15.96 15.10
CA THR A 201 -18.43 -16.61 16.24
C THR A 201 -17.28 -17.45 15.71
N ASN A 202 -16.06 -16.94 15.92
CA ASN A 202 -14.87 -17.72 15.67
C ASN A 202 -15.04 -19.01 16.48
N GLU A 203 -14.83 -20.14 15.87
CA GLU A 203 -14.83 -21.46 16.54
C GLU A 203 -13.85 -21.54 17.72
N SER A 204 -13.10 -20.48 17.99
CA SER A 204 -12.13 -20.33 19.08
C SER A 204 -12.52 -19.30 20.13
N GLY A 205 -13.80 -18.96 20.29
CA GLY A 205 -14.28 -18.25 21.50
C GLY A 205 -13.62 -16.89 21.82
N GLY A 206 -12.93 -16.27 20.89
CA GLY A 206 -12.30 -14.97 21.08
C GLY A 206 -13.25 -13.85 20.66
N SER A 207 -13.90 -13.20 21.60
CA SER A 207 -14.55 -11.92 21.44
C SER A 207 -13.47 -10.87 21.18
N CYS A 208 -13.43 -10.28 20.00
CA CYS A 208 -12.73 -9.03 19.83
C CYS A 208 -13.64 -7.91 20.35
N HIS A 209 -13.28 -7.36 21.48
CA HIS A 209 -13.84 -6.11 21.95
C HIS A 209 -13.08 -4.94 21.28
N ASP A 210 -13.84 -3.90 20.95
CA ASP A 210 -13.59 -2.55 20.42
C ASP A 210 -12.16 -2.06 20.26
#